data_7f1f288ddfa4f6fe32f03eecf534e2e0
#
_entry.id   7f1f288ddfa4f6fe32f03eecf534e2e0
#
_cell.length_a   1.000
_cell.length_b   1.000
_cell.length_c   1.000
_cell.angle_alpha   90.00
_cell.angle_beta   90.00
_cell.angle_gamma   90.00
#
_symmetry.space_group_name_H-M   'P 1'
#
loop_
_entity.id
_entity.type
_entity.pdbx_description
1 polymer ?
#
loop_
_entity_poly.entity_id
_entity_poly.type
_entity_poly.pdbx_seq_one_letter_code
_entity_poly.pdbx_strand_id
1 'polypeptide(L)'
;MIKIILTFILLVYCQLKATFSIVAIDTLTGQIGSAGASCISNSIIISDMLPGIGVIHTQSYWNEINQDSAGNLMEQGYSPQEIIDWLVNNDAENNPSIRQYGIISHFEGGSRSAYTGENCFDYKSHILGPDYSIQGNIL
;
A
#
# COMPACT_ATOMS: atom_id res chain seq x y z
N MET A 1 39.93 -40.08 20.67
CA MET A 1 39.49 -38.68 20.93
C MET A 1 38.72 -38.20 19.72
N ILE A 2 37.39 -38.27 19.80
CA ILE A 2 36.49 -37.81 18.73
C ILE A 2 36.27 -36.33 18.95
N LYS A 3 36.75 -35.49 18.00
CA LYS A 3 36.47 -34.08 17.99
C LYS A 3 35.05 -33.88 17.45
N ILE A 4 34.10 -33.57 18.32
CA ILE A 4 32.76 -33.14 17.93
C ILE A 4 32.91 -31.71 17.43
N ILE A 5 32.87 -31.55 16.11
CA ILE A 5 32.74 -30.23 15.47
C ILE A 5 31.28 -29.83 15.59
N LEU A 6 30.99 -28.99 16.58
CA LEU A 6 29.67 -28.38 16.72
C LEU A 6 29.53 -27.31 15.62
N THR A 7 28.98 -27.67 14.51
CA THR A 7 28.65 -26.72 13.45
C THR A 7 27.43 -25.91 13.94
N PHE A 8 27.71 -24.74 14.45
CA PHE A 8 26.65 -23.75 14.71
C PHE A 8 26.09 -23.31 13.36
N ILE A 9 24.99 -23.94 12.93
CA ILE A 9 24.19 -23.44 11.84
C ILE A 9 23.51 -22.20 12.39
N LEU A 10 24.10 -21.05 12.09
CA LEU A 10 23.45 -19.76 12.31
C LEU A 10 22.29 -19.72 11.30
N LEU A 11 21.10 -20.15 11.73
CA LEU A 11 19.86 -19.89 11.00
C LEU A 11 19.64 -18.38 11.05
N VAL A 12 20.19 -17.69 10.06
CA VAL A 12 19.80 -16.33 9.76
C VAL A 12 18.33 -16.44 9.32
N TYR A 13 17.43 -16.20 10.26
CA TYR A 13 16.04 -15.95 9.92
C TYR A 13 16.02 -14.65 9.12
N CYS A 14 16.14 -14.78 7.80
CA CYS A 14 15.78 -13.70 6.89
C CYS A 14 14.26 -13.52 7.07
N GLN A 15 13.88 -12.62 7.94
CA GLN A 15 12.50 -12.18 8.01
C GLN A 15 12.25 -11.37 6.75
N LEU A 16 11.73 -12.03 5.73
CA LEU A 16 11.18 -11.35 4.57
C LEU A 16 10.08 -10.42 5.09
N LYS A 17 10.39 -9.16 5.13
CA LYS A 17 9.45 -8.12 5.61
C LYS A 17 8.63 -7.56 4.44
N ALA A 18 8.32 -8.42 3.48
CA ALA A 18 7.58 -8.04 2.29
C ALA A 18 6.19 -7.49 2.66
N THR A 19 5.82 -6.43 1.98
CA THR A 19 4.43 -5.96 1.94
C THR A 19 4.01 -5.88 0.49
N PHE A 20 2.89 -6.50 0.16
CA PHE A 20 2.26 -6.36 -1.15
C PHE A 20 0.74 -6.29 -0.99
N SER A 21 0.11 -5.57 -1.87
CA SER A 21 -1.33 -5.37 -1.82
C SER A 21 -1.92 -5.07 -3.20
N ILE A 22 -3.20 -5.31 -3.32
CA ILE A 22 -4.01 -4.98 -4.50
C ILE A 22 -5.32 -4.35 -4.06
N VAL A 23 -5.70 -3.29 -4.73
CA VAL A 23 -7.04 -2.73 -4.71
C VAL A 23 -7.65 -2.86 -6.11
N ALA A 24 -8.92 -3.22 -6.18
CA ALA A 24 -9.60 -3.44 -7.45
C ALA A 24 -11.06 -2.98 -7.39
N ILE A 25 -11.61 -2.67 -8.56
CA ILE A 25 -13.00 -2.25 -8.74
C ILE A 25 -13.61 -3.00 -9.92
N ASP A 26 -14.86 -3.42 -9.77
CA ASP A 26 -15.69 -3.81 -10.90
C ASP A 26 -16.54 -2.60 -11.31
N THR A 27 -16.19 -1.98 -12.42
CA THR A 27 -16.85 -0.77 -12.92
C THR A 27 -18.28 -1.03 -13.40
N LEU A 28 -18.66 -2.30 -13.65
CA LEU A 28 -20.00 -2.67 -14.08
C LEU A 28 -20.96 -2.84 -12.88
N THR A 29 -20.48 -3.51 -11.82
CA THR A 29 -21.30 -3.81 -10.64
C THR A 29 -21.11 -2.81 -9.51
N GLY A 30 -20.04 -2.01 -9.55
CA GLY A 30 -19.69 -1.10 -8.48
C GLY A 30 -19.02 -1.80 -7.28
N GLN A 31 -18.69 -3.07 -7.40
CA GLN A 31 -18.00 -3.79 -6.32
C GLN A 31 -16.55 -3.36 -6.23
N ILE A 32 -16.09 -3.18 -5.00
CA ILE A 32 -14.69 -2.90 -4.69
C ILE A 32 -14.10 -4.02 -3.87
N GLY A 33 -12.81 -4.26 -4.05
CA GLY A 33 -12.08 -5.31 -3.34
C GLY A 33 -10.68 -4.89 -2.95
N SER A 34 -10.22 -5.47 -1.85
CA SER A 34 -8.90 -5.26 -1.30
C SER A 34 -8.30 -6.57 -0.83
N ALA A 35 -7.04 -6.78 -1.13
CA ALA A 35 -6.26 -7.88 -0.57
C ALA A 35 -4.80 -7.46 -0.37
N GLY A 36 -4.13 -8.06 0.61
CA GLY A 36 -2.73 -7.78 0.85
C GLY A 36 -2.13 -8.70 1.89
N ALA A 37 -0.82 -8.66 1.97
CA ALA A 37 -0.05 -9.34 3.01
C ALA A 37 1.13 -8.47 3.45
N SER A 38 1.43 -8.51 4.73
CA SER A 38 2.55 -7.81 5.32
C SER A 38 3.10 -8.62 6.51
N CYS A 39 4.33 -8.38 6.88
CA CYS A 39 4.95 -8.97 8.06
C CYS A 39 4.57 -8.28 9.38
N ILE A 40 3.81 -7.19 9.33
CA ILE A 40 3.35 -6.50 10.53
C ILE A 40 2.14 -7.23 11.13
N SER A 41 2.03 -7.22 12.46
CA SER A 41 0.80 -7.64 13.13
C SER A 41 -0.34 -6.70 12.73
N ASN A 42 -1.54 -7.27 12.51
CA ASN A 42 -2.69 -6.49 12.08
C ASN A 42 -2.50 -5.79 10.72
N SER A 43 -1.99 -6.52 9.73
CA SER A 43 -1.71 -5.96 8.38
C SER A 43 -2.93 -5.36 7.68
N ILE A 44 -4.14 -5.61 8.17
CA ILE A 44 -5.38 -5.00 7.64
C ILE A 44 -5.38 -3.46 7.74
N ILE A 45 -4.57 -2.89 8.62
CA ILE A 45 -4.48 -1.42 8.77
C ILE A 45 -4.01 -0.71 7.51
N ILE A 46 -3.33 -1.42 6.60
CA ILE A 46 -2.90 -0.81 5.33
C ILE A 46 -4.06 -0.50 4.39
N SER A 47 -5.23 -1.09 4.64
CA SER A 47 -6.40 -1.00 3.76
C SER A 47 -7.49 -0.17 4.43
N ASP A 48 -7.91 0.87 3.75
CA ASP A 48 -9.10 1.63 4.09
C ASP A 48 -10.12 1.49 2.95
N MET A 49 -11.28 0.91 3.27
CA MET A 49 -12.34 0.64 2.31
C MET A 49 -13.53 1.56 2.59
N LEU A 50 -13.87 2.39 1.62
CA LEU A 50 -15.04 3.28 1.65
C LEU A 50 -16.14 2.67 0.76
N PRO A 51 -17.11 1.95 1.35
CA PRO A 51 -18.14 1.24 0.59
C PRO A 51 -18.90 2.15 -0.38
N GLY A 52 -18.97 1.76 -1.65
CA GLY A 52 -19.62 2.54 -2.70
C GLY A 52 -18.82 3.74 -3.21
N ILE A 53 -17.62 3.98 -2.70
CA ILE A 53 -16.76 5.10 -3.09
C ILE A 53 -15.43 4.61 -3.65
N GLY A 54 -14.64 3.86 -2.87
CA GLY A 54 -13.36 3.38 -3.31
C GLY A 54 -12.56 2.66 -2.23
N VAL A 55 -11.27 2.39 -2.53
CA VAL A 55 -10.32 1.73 -1.65
C VAL A 55 -8.99 2.46 -1.68
N ILE A 56 -8.39 2.60 -0.51
CA ILE A 56 -7.08 3.20 -0.32
C ILE A 56 -6.18 2.17 0.34
N HIS A 57 -5.00 1.93 -0.24
CA HIS A 57 -3.91 1.25 0.44
C HIS A 57 -2.79 2.24 0.76
N THR A 58 -2.38 2.25 2.03
CA THR A 58 -1.23 3.00 2.51
C THR A 58 -0.24 2.03 3.14
N GLN A 59 0.95 1.94 2.61
CA GLN A 59 1.97 0.98 3.04
C GLN A 59 3.39 1.52 2.92
N SER A 60 4.39 0.69 3.13
CA SER A 60 5.78 1.02 3.43
C SER A 60 5.86 1.57 4.86
N TYR A 61 6.08 2.81 5.11
CA TYR A 61 5.94 3.39 6.46
C TYR A 61 4.50 3.90 6.62
N TRP A 62 3.60 3.03 7.10
CA TRP A 62 2.20 3.37 7.32
C TRP A 62 2.05 4.56 8.29
N ASN A 63 1.12 5.45 8.00
CA ASN A 63 0.82 6.60 8.83
C ASN A 63 -0.69 6.85 8.85
N GLU A 64 -1.28 6.87 10.04
CA GLU A 64 -2.71 7.00 10.24
C GLU A 64 -3.25 8.33 9.69
N ILE A 65 -2.54 9.43 9.96
CA ILE A 65 -2.99 10.77 9.51
C ILE A 65 -3.03 10.87 7.99
N ASN A 66 -2.07 10.27 7.30
CA ASN A 66 -2.06 10.22 5.84
C ASN A 66 -3.24 9.39 5.31
N GLN A 67 -3.53 8.26 5.94
CA GLN A 67 -4.64 7.38 5.54
C GLN A 67 -5.98 8.06 5.78
N ASP A 68 -6.22 8.63 6.94
CA ASP A 68 -7.43 9.37 7.28
C ASP A 68 -7.64 10.57 6.33
N SER A 69 -6.54 11.28 6.00
CA SER A 69 -6.60 12.38 5.05
C SER A 69 -7.02 11.91 3.66
N ALA A 70 -6.48 10.78 3.21
CA ALA A 70 -6.86 10.19 1.92
C ALA A 70 -8.34 9.77 1.90
N GLY A 71 -8.84 9.15 2.98
CA GLY A 71 -10.26 8.79 3.14
C GLY A 71 -11.17 10.01 3.06
N ASN A 72 -10.86 11.04 3.83
CA ASN A 72 -11.61 12.29 3.85
C ASN A 72 -11.66 12.99 2.48
N LEU A 73 -10.53 13.02 1.75
CA LEU A 73 -10.49 13.59 0.41
C LEU A 73 -11.31 12.75 -0.59
N MET A 74 -11.26 11.42 -0.48
CA MET A 74 -12.06 10.53 -1.32
C MET A 74 -13.55 10.72 -1.07
N GLU A 75 -13.99 10.87 0.17
CA GLU A 75 -15.38 11.18 0.52
C GLU A 75 -15.85 12.55 -0.02
N GLN A 76 -14.93 13.50 -0.15
CA GLN A 76 -15.18 14.80 -0.76
C GLN A 76 -15.19 14.76 -2.31
N GLY A 77 -14.93 13.59 -2.92
CA GLY A 77 -14.97 13.40 -4.36
C GLY A 77 -13.68 13.75 -5.10
N TYR A 78 -12.56 13.85 -4.40
CA TYR A 78 -11.27 13.98 -5.07
C TYR A 78 -10.91 12.70 -5.83
N SER A 79 -10.32 12.86 -7.00
CA SER A 79 -9.80 11.73 -7.78
C SER A 79 -8.59 11.08 -7.10
N PRO A 80 -8.31 9.79 -7.37
CA PRO A 80 -7.12 9.12 -6.84
C PRO A 80 -5.81 9.86 -7.08
N GLN A 81 -5.66 10.53 -8.22
CA GLN A 81 -4.46 11.29 -8.51
C GLN A 81 -4.36 12.55 -7.65
N GLU A 82 -5.44 13.30 -7.51
CA GLU A 82 -5.46 14.50 -6.64
C GLU A 82 -5.20 14.14 -5.18
N ILE A 83 -5.71 12.98 -4.71
CA ILE A 83 -5.43 12.47 -3.37
C ILE A 83 -3.93 12.18 -3.20
N ILE A 84 -3.31 11.48 -4.15
CA ILE A 84 -1.87 11.20 -4.10
C ILE A 84 -1.05 12.50 -4.14
N ASP A 85 -1.39 13.43 -5.02
CA ASP A 85 -0.70 14.71 -5.11
C ASP A 85 -0.79 15.49 -3.80
N TRP A 86 -1.95 15.45 -3.15
CA TRP A 86 -2.13 16.07 -1.84
C TRP A 86 -1.28 15.38 -0.77
N LEU A 87 -1.31 14.04 -0.69
CA LEU A 87 -0.53 13.25 0.29
C LEU A 87 0.97 13.46 0.16
N VAL A 88 1.47 13.57 -1.08
CA VAL A 88 2.90 13.83 -1.34
C VAL A 88 3.31 15.23 -0.88
N ASN A 89 2.42 16.22 -1.02
CA ASN A 89 2.70 17.60 -0.63
C ASN A 89 2.42 17.89 0.87
N ASN A 90 1.66 17.04 1.55
CA ASN A 90 1.20 17.25 2.93
C ASN A 90 1.46 16.04 3.82
N ASP A 91 2.49 15.23 3.53
CA ASP A 91 2.84 14.08 4.36
C ASP A 91 3.00 14.48 5.83
N ALA A 92 2.34 13.75 6.74
CA ALA A 92 2.26 14.08 8.16
C ALA A 92 3.64 14.14 8.86
N GLU A 93 4.65 13.49 8.30
CA GLU A 93 6.02 13.49 8.79
C GLU A 93 6.99 14.26 7.86
N ASN A 94 6.45 14.98 6.84
CA ASN A 94 7.22 15.66 5.80
C ASN A 94 8.23 14.75 5.07
N ASN A 95 7.89 13.48 4.91
CA ASN A 95 8.74 12.49 4.26
C ASN A 95 7.95 11.55 3.33
N PRO A 96 7.36 12.06 2.25
CA PRO A 96 6.60 11.23 1.32
C PRO A 96 7.48 10.19 0.60
N SER A 97 8.80 10.41 0.55
CA SER A 97 9.72 9.53 -0.16
C SER A 97 9.76 8.09 0.36
N ILE A 98 9.29 7.83 1.58
CA ILE A 98 9.23 6.50 2.18
C ILE A 98 7.82 5.88 2.11
N ARG A 99 6.84 6.56 1.52
CA ARG A 99 5.44 6.10 1.45
C ARG A 99 5.16 5.34 0.17
N GLN A 100 4.20 4.44 0.24
CA GLN A 100 3.65 3.76 -0.93
C GLN A 100 2.14 3.73 -0.84
N TYR A 101 1.47 4.20 -1.90
CA TYR A 101 0.02 4.33 -1.97
C TYR A 101 -0.53 3.61 -3.19
N GLY A 102 -1.71 3.01 -3.05
CA GLY A 102 -2.52 2.51 -4.15
C GLY A 102 -3.97 2.90 -3.90
N ILE A 103 -4.58 3.64 -4.79
CA ILE A 103 -5.92 4.20 -4.63
C ILE A 103 -6.76 3.88 -5.86
N ILE A 104 -7.99 3.45 -5.62
CA ILE A 104 -8.99 3.24 -6.66
C ILE A 104 -10.34 3.77 -6.17
N SER A 105 -11.10 4.40 -7.06
CA SER A 105 -12.43 4.92 -6.73
C SER A 105 -13.39 4.82 -7.90
N HIS A 106 -14.69 5.00 -7.62
CA HIS A 106 -15.73 5.14 -8.63
C HIS A 106 -15.72 6.51 -9.35
N PHE A 107 -14.82 7.40 -8.96
CA PHE A 107 -14.71 8.71 -9.59
C PHE A 107 -14.66 8.57 -11.13
N GLU A 108 -15.50 9.34 -11.83
CA GLU A 108 -15.60 9.34 -13.30
C GLU A 108 -15.76 7.93 -13.94
N GLY A 109 -16.48 7.03 -13.27
CA GLY A 109 -16.71 5.67 -13.81
C GLY A 109 -15.60 4.67 -13.49
N GLY A 110 -14.71 5.01 -12.60
CA GLY A 110 -13.59 4.17 -12.14
C GLY A 110 -12.25 4.81 -12.48
N SER A 111 -11.57 5.28 -11.45
CA SER A 111 -10.23 5.85 -11.59
C SER A 111 -9.27 5.27 -10.56
N ARG A 112 -8.00 5.28 -10.86
CA ARG A 112 -6.92 4.72 -10.04
C ARG A 112 -5.66 5.54 -10.15
N SER A 113 -4.88 5.51 -9.08
CA SER A 113 -3.53 6.05 -9.08
C SER A 113 -2.67 5.30 -8.07
N ALA A 114 -1.36 5.38 -8.21
CA ALA A 114 -0.41 4.80 -7.30
C ALA A 114 0.83 5.68 -7.15
N TYR A 115 1.46 5.57 -6.00
CA TYR A 115 2.72 6.24 -5.69
C TYR A 115 3.66 5.27 -5.00
N THR A 116 4.92 5.26 -5.40
CA THR A 116 6.00 4.57 -4.71
C THR A 116 7.14 5.53 -4.49
N GLY A 117 7.36 5.90 -3.25
CA GLY A 117 8.44 6.81 -2.85
C GLY A 117 9.82 6.23 -3.16
N GLU A 118 10.74 7.10 -3.54
CA GLU A 118 12.09 6.71 -3.96
C GLU A 118 12.90 6.02 -2.86
N ASN A 119 12.59 6.30 -1.59
CA ASN A 119 13.25 5.73 -0.41
C ASN A 119 12.44 4.58 0.25
N CYS A 120 11.40 4.06 -0.39
CA CYS A 120 10.85 2.76 0.00
C CYS A 120 11.92 1.68 -0.15
N PHE A 121 11.87 0.64 0.68
CA PHE A 121 12.85 -0.45 0.59
C PHE A 121 12.67 -1.30 -0.67
N ASP A 122 13.77 -1.66 -1.30
CA ASP A 122 13.79 -2.51 -2.47
C ASP A 122 13.51 -4.00 -2.15
N TYR A 123 13.02 -4.80 -3.11
CA TYR A 123 12.49 -4.32 -4.37
C TYR A 123 11.11 -3.67 -4.15
N LYS A 124 10.88 -2.55 -4.79
CA LYS A 124 9.64 -1.77 -4.67
C LYS A 124 9.10 -1.41 -6.04
N SER A 125 7.80 -1.48 -6.21
CA SER A 125 7.13 -1.06 -7.43
C SER A 125 5.62 -0.93 -7.22
N HIS A 126 4.95 -0.35 -8.21
CA HIS A 126 3.51 -0.45 -8.38
C HIS A 126 3.15 -0.72 -9.85
N ILE A 127 1.98 -1.30 -10.06
CA ILE A 127 1.41 -1.57 -11.38
C ILE A 127 -0.04 -1.11 -11.37
N LEU A 128 -0.40 -0.32 -12.38
CA LEU A 128 -1.78 0.09 -12.62
C LEU A 128 -2.34 -0.71 -13.80
N GLY A 129 -3.45 -1.39 -13.57
CA GLY A 129 -4.27 -1.99 -14.63
C GLY A 129 -5.53 -1.15 -14.91
N PRO A 130 -6.44 -1.64 -15.76
CA PRO A 130 -7.68 -0.92 -16.04
C PRO A 130 -8.50 -0.67 -14.78
N ASP A 131 -8.65 -1.69 -13.94
CA ASP A 131 -9.58 -1.73 -12.81
C ASP A 131 -8.88 -2.12 -11.51
N TYR A 132 -7.55 -1.97 -11.41
CA TYR A 132 -6.78 -2.31 -10.23
C TYR A 132 -5.50 -1.49 -10.08
N SER A 133 -5.01 -1.45 -8.84
CA SER A 133 -3.67 -1.00 -8.49
C SER A 133 -3.00 -2.06 -7.62
N ILE A 134 -1.79 -2.46 -8.00
CA ILE A 134 -0.95 -3.39 -7.23
C ILE A 134 0.29 -2.63 -6.78
N GLN A 135 0.68 -2.79 -5.54
CA GLN A 135 1.89 -2.21 -5.00
C GLN A 135 2.61 -3.20 -4.07
N GLY A 136 3.93 -3.07 -4.03
CA GLY A 136 4.76 -3.88 -3.16
C GLY A 136 6.09 -3.22 -2.82
N ASN A 137 6.62 -3.58 -1.66
CA ASN A 137 7.94 -3.18 -1.20
C ASN A 137 8.60 -4.31 -0.40
N ILE A 138 9.93 -4.32 -0.37
CA ILE A 138 10.73 -5.39 0.25
C ILE A 138 10.40 -6.76 -0.39
N LEU A 139 10.18 -6.78 -1.70
CA LEU A 139 9.87 -7.99 -2.46
C LEU A 139 11.14 -8.74 -2.88
#